data_93a5e29e83ab119604d74e58903160d2
#
_entry.id   93a5e29e83ab119604d74e58903160d2
#
_cell.length_a   1.000
_cell.length_b   1.000
_cell.length_c   1.000
_cell.angle_alpha   90.00
_cell.angle_beta   90.00
_cell.angle_gamma   90.00
#
_symmetry.space_group_name_H-M   'P 1'
#
loop_
_entity.id
_entity.type
_entity.pdbx_description
1 polymer ?
#
loop_
_entity_poly.entity_id
_entity_poly.type
_entity_poly.pdbx_seq_one_letter_code
_entity_poly.pdbx_strand_id
1 'polypeptide(L)'
;YTVKMGSDMVAVGVSGIGDVRGAFAQNEKKLSRYYEVLDAGRFPVERGYALDRDDRIRRETITRLMCNLWLDTVALESEFGIVFAEYFAAELARLSAPDGPVSHGFVAIEAGHIEITGLGRFFVRNVAMIFDRYLESRTSGKPIFSRTV
;
A
#
# COMPACT_ATOMS: atom_id res chain seq x y z
N TYR A 1 -5.63 -6.73 -8.26
CA TYR A 1 -5.92 -5.48 -7.54
C TYR A 1 -7.33 -5.02 -7.88
N THR A 2 -8.08 -4.54 -6.91
CA THR A 2 -9.44 -4.03 -7.10
C THR A 2 -9.51 -2.56 -6.77
N VAL A 3 -10.23 -1.82 -7.62
CA VAL A 3 -10.56 -0.40 -7.41
C VAL A 3 -11.86 -0.21 -6.58
N LYS A 4 -12.46 -1.30 -6.08
CA LYS A 4 -13.61 -1.21 -5.17
C LYS A 4 -13.16 -0.71 -3.81
N MET A 5 -12.97 0.59 -3.74
CA MET A 5 -12.59 1.28 -2.52
C MET A 5 -13.73 1.26 -1.51
N GLY A 6 -13.38 1.17 -0.23
CA GLY A 6 -14.35 1.16 0.85
C GLY A 6 -15.10 -0.15 1.09
N SER A 7 -14.77 -1.22 0.36
CA SER A 7 -15.37 -2.55 0.62
C SER A 7 -14.54 -3.31 1.65
N ASP A 8 -15.20 -3.82 2.67
CA ASP A 8 -14.61 -4.76 3.61
C ASP A 8 -14.34 -6.11 2.93
N MET A 9 -13.22 -6.73 3.24
CA MET A 9 -12.83 -8.05 2.73
C MET A 9 -12.61 -9.00 3.90
N VAL A 10 -13.45 -10.01 4.02
CA VAL A 10 -13.26 -11.08 4.99
C VAL A 10 -12.54 -12.24 4.32
N ALA A 11 -11.39 -12.64 4.86
CA ALA A 11 -10.64 -13.77 4.37
C ALA A 11 -10.98 -15.05 5.13
N VAL A 12 -11.17 -16.14 4.40
CA VAL A 12 -11.37 -17.48 4.94
C VAL A 12 -10.18 -18.37 4.59
N GLY A 13 -9.92 -19.38 5.42
CA GLY A 13 -8.81 -20.32 5.24
C GLY A 13 -7.53 -19.91 5.97
N VAL A 14 -6.57 -20.84 6.00
CA VAL A 14 -5.25 -20.62 6.62
C VAL A 14 -4.49 -19.50 5.95
N SER A 15 -3.77 -18.71 6.74
CA SER A 15 -3.00 -17.55 6.30
C SER A 15 -3.79 -16.44 5.57
N GLY A 16 -5.10 -16.57 5.41
CA GLY A 16 -5.94 -15.57 4.77
C GLY A 16 -5.82 -14.21 5.46
N ILE A 17 -5.73 -13.14 4.68
CA ILE A 17 -5.64 -11.76 5.21
C ILE A 17 -6.92 -11.02 4.82
N GLY A 18 -7.72 -10.69 5.83
CA GLY A 18 -8.90 -9.83 5.71
C GLY A 18 -8.52 -8.36 5.89
N ASP A 19 -9.38 -7.49 5.39
CA ASP A 19 -9.29 -6.05 5.48
C ASP A 19 -10.67 -5.50 5.83
N VAL A 20 -10.88 -5.16 7.08
CA VAL A 20 -12.19 -4.79 7.61
C VAL A 20 -12.08 -3.48 8.38
N ARG A 21 -12.83 -2.47 7.95
CA ARG A 21 -12.91 -1.15 8.61
C ARG A 21 -11.56 -0.52 8.93
N GLY A 22 -10.59 -0.67 8.01
CA GLY A 22 -9.24 -0.11 8.19
C GLY A 22 -8.37 -0.91 9.16
N ALA A 23 -8.65 -2.19 9.32
CA ALA A 23 -7.79 -3.13 10.03
C ALA A 23 -7.52 -4.37 9.18
N PHE A 24 -6.27 -4.80 9.13
CA PHE A 24 -5.91 -6.09 8.58
C PHE A 24 -5.97 -7.16 9.66
N ALA A 25 -6.52 -8.32 9.33
CA ALA A 25 -6.54 -9.49 10.20
C ALA A 25 -6.01 -10.70 9.41
N GLN A 26 -4.98 -11.37 9.93
CA GLN A 26 -4.43 -12.57 9.32
C GLN A 26 -4.81 -13.80 10.13
N ASN A 27 -5.35 -14.80 9.43
CA ASN A 27 -5.70 -16.09 10.01
C ASN A 27 -4.44 -16.91 10.32
N GLU A 28 -4.63 -17.89 11.23
CA GLU A 28 -3.62 -18.89 11.61
C GLU A 28 -2.99 -19.53 10.36
N LYS A 29 -1.67 -19.70 10.38
CA LYS A 29 -0.91 -20.28 9.27
C LYS A 29 -0.84 -21.78 9.31
N LYS A 30 -0.95 -22.37 10.50
CA LYS A 30 -0.93 -23.83 10.69
C LYS A 30 -2.35 -24.36 10.61
N LEU A 31 -2.59 -25.31 9.70
CA LEU A 31 -3.90 -25.91 9.46
C LEU A 31 -4.52 -26.51 10.74
N SER A 32 -3.72 -27.23 11.53
CA SER A 32 -4.18 -27.81 12.80
C SER A 32 -4.67 -26.76 13.78
N ARG A 33 -3.92 -25.66 13.91
CA ARG A 33 -4.29 -24.55 14.80
C ARG A 33 -5.51 -23.80 14.31
N TYR A 34 -5.62 -23.63 12.98
CA TYR A 34 -6.79 -23.03 12.36
C TYR A 34 -8.08 -23.76 12.72
N TYR A 35 -8.09 -25.08 12.55
CA TYR A 35 -9.26 -25.89 12.90
C TYR A 35 -9.51 -25.95 14.41
N GLU A 36 -8.48 -26.09 15.24
CA GLU A 36 -8.62 -26.06 16.69
C GLU A 36 -9.36 -24.80 17.18
N VAL A 37 -9.01 -23.62 16.61
CA VAL A 37 -9.65 -22.35 16.98
C VAL A 37 -11.09 -22.28 16.47
N LEU A 38 -11.36 -22.79 15.25
CA LEU A 38 -12.72 -22.86 14.70
C LEU A 38 -13.62 -23.82 15.49
N ASP A 39 -13.12 -25.00 15.85
CA ASP A 39 -13.85 -26.00 16.64
C ASP A 39 -14.19 -25.47 18.03
N ALA A 40 -13.38 -24.55 18.54
CA ALA A 40 -13.65 -23.81 19.77
C ALA A 40 -14.64 -22.63 19.58
N GLY A 41 -15.25 -22.47 18.40
CA GLY A 41 -16.22 -21.41 18.10
C GLY A 41 -15.63 -20.00 18.01
N ARG A 42 -14.33 -19.87 17.74
CA ARG A 42 -13.63 -18.59 17.68
C ARG A 42 -13.13 -18.26 16.27
N PHE A 43 -12.93 -16.98 15.99
CA PHE A 43 -12.26 -16.57 14.75
C PHE A 43 -10.77 -16.97 14.79
N PRO A 44 -10.25 -17.63 13.77
CA PRO A 44 -8.87 -18.15 13.74
C PRO A 44 -7.86 -17.05 13.38
N VAL A 45 -7.98 -15.88 14.00
CA VAL A 45 -7.08 -14.74 13.77
C VAL A 45 -5.82 -14.90 14.62
N GLU A 46 -4.66 -15.02 13.96
CA GLU A 46 -3.34 -15.07 14.61
C GLU A 46 -2.86 -13.67 14.98
N ARG A 47 -3.08 -12.69 14.10
CA ARG A 47 -2.63 -11.31 14.30
C ARG A 47 -3.47 -10.32 13.51
N GLY A 48 -3.50 -9.08 13.99
CA GLY A 48 -4.15 -7.97 13.33
C GLY A 48 -3.31 -6.71 13.37
N TYR A 49 -3.63 -5.77 12.49
CA TYR A 49 -3.03 -4.45 12.45
C TYR A 49 -4.12 -3.41 12.13
N ALA A 50 -4.33 -2.46 13.03
CA ALA A 50 -5.24 -1.34 12.79
C ALA A 50 -4.46 -0.19 12.13
N LEU A 51 -4.97 0.28 11.00
CA LEU A 51 -4.37 1.38 10.25
C LEU A 51 -4.56 2.70 10.98
N ASP A 52 -3.47 3.42 11.22
CA ASP A 52 -3.53 4.79 11.66
C ASP A 52 -3.89 5.77 10.51
N ARG A 53 -3.89 7.07 10.79
CA ARG A 53 -4.24 8.07 9.77
C ARG A 53 -3.22 8.09 8.64
N ASP A 54 -1.93 8.03 8.94
CA ASP A 54 -0.86 8.03 7.95
C ASP A 54 -0.91 6.77 7.07
N ASP A 55 -1.17 5.60 7.68
CA ASP A 55 -1.36 4.35 6.95
C ASP A 55 -2.49 4.45 5.92
N ARG A 56 -3.61 5.07 6.29
CA ARG A 56 -4.76 5.24 5.39
C ARG A 56 -4.44 6.14 4.22
N ILE A 57 -3.77 7.26 4.46
CA ILE A 57 -3.35 8.20 3.42
C ILE A 57 -2.38 7.51 2.45
N ARG A 58 -1.35 6.86 2.97
CA ARG A 58 -0.36 6.14 2.16
C ARG A 58 -0.97 4.98 1.39
N ARG A 59 -1.83 4.20 2.05
CA ARG A 59 -2.57 3.11 1.41
C ARG A 59 -3.40 3.61 0.24
N GLU A 60 -4.13 4.71 0.42
CA GLU A 60 -4.95 5.31 -0.63
C GLU A 60 -4.10 5.77 -1.81
N THR A 61 -2.99 6.47 -1.53
CA THR A 61 -2.00 6.91 -2.52
C THR A 61 -1.46 5.72 -3.32
N ILE A 62 -0.98 4.68 -2.62
CA ILE A 62 -0.44 3.46 -3.23
C ILE A 62 -1.50 2.75 -4.07
N THR A 63 -2.73 2.62 -3.55
CA THR A 63 -3.83 1.94 -4.25
C THR A 63 -4.20 2.64 -5.55
N ARG A 64 -4.33 3.96 -5.54
CA ARG A 64 -4.63 4.74 -6.76
C ARG A 64 -3.53 4.60 -7.80
N LEU A 65 -2.26 4.73 -7.41
CA LEU A 65 -1.14 4.53 -8.32
C LEU A 65 -1.09 3.11 -8.89
N MET A 66 -1.28 2.09 -8.04
CA MET A 66 -1.21 0.68 -8.46
C MET A 66 -2.37 0.23 -9.33
N CYS A 67 -3.58 0.74 -9.07
CA CYS A 67 -4.80 0.28 -9.71
C CYS A 67 -5.23 1.17 -10.90
N ASN A 68 -5.06 2.48 -10.76
CA ASN A 68 -5.52 3.45 -11.74
C ASN A 68 -4.37 4.00 -12.59
N LEU A 69 -3.10 3.80 -12.17
CA LEU A 69 -1.91 4.38 -12.78
C LEU A 69 -1.93 5.92 -12.73
N TRP A 70 -2.78 6.48 -11.93
CA TRP A 70 -3.02 7.91 -11.82
C TRP A 70 -3.53 8.27 -10.42
N LEU A 71 -3.03 9.38 -9.90
CA LEU A 71 -3.37 9.91 -8.59
C LEU A 71 -3.78 11.38 -8.70
N ASP A 72 -5.03 11.67 -8.39
CA ASP A 72 -5.50 13.03 -8.16
C ASP A 72 -5.08 13.50 -6.76
N THR A 73 -4.10 14.40 -6.71
CA THR A 73 -3.58 14.91 -5.44
C THR A 73 -4.56 15.88 -4.79
N VAL A 74 -5.34 16.63 -5.58
CA VAL A 74 -6.35 17.57 -5.06
C VAL A 74 -7.50 16.82 -4.40
N ALA A 75 -7.96 15.74 -5.03
CA ALA A 75 -8.98 14.89 -4.43
C ALA A 75 -8.49 14.25 -3.13
N LEU A 76 -7.22 13.79 -3.09
CA LEU A 76 -6.62 13.23 -1.88
C LEU A 76 -6.48 14.28 -0.76
N GLU A 77 -6.06 15.49 -1.10
CA GLU A 77 -5.97 16.63 -0.16
C GLU A 77 -7.33 16.91 0.48
N SER A 78 -8.38 16.97 -0.35
CA SER A 78 -9.74 17.22 0.11
C SER A 78 -10.26 16.09 1.02
N GLU A 79 -9.96 14.83 0.67
CA GLU A 79 -10.42 13.66 1.41
C GLU A 79 -9.78 13.56 2.79
N PHE A 80 -8.48 13.85 2.89
CA PHE A 80 -7.71 13.65 4.12
C PHE A 80 -7.36 14.93 4.87
N GLY A 81 -7.68 16.10 4.32
CA GLY A 81 -7.35 17.38 4.95
C GLY A 81 -5.84 17.57 5.10
N ILE A 82 -5.09 17.33 4.04
CA ILE A 82 -3.63 17.50 3.96
C ILE A 82 -3.27 18.45 2.83
N VAL A 83 -2.03 18.95 2.82
CA VAL A 83 -1.39 19.55 1.65
C VAL A 83 -0.43 18.51 1.10
N PHE A 84 -0.72 17.95 -0.08
CA PHE A 84 -0.01 16.79 -0.63
C PHE A 84 1.50 17.02 -0.77
N ALA A 85 1.87 18.19 -1.28
CA ALA A 85 3.26 18.56 -1.51
C ALA A 85 4.07 18.66 -0.19
N GLU A 86 3.44 19.10 0.89
CA GLU A 86 4.08 19.18 2.21
C GLU A 86 4.12 17.79 2.87
N TYR A 87 3.00 17.06 2.81
CA TYR A 87 2.86 15.77 3.46
C TYR A 87 3.80 14.72 2.87
N PHE A 88 3.96 14.71 1.55
CA PHE A 88 4.81 13.79 0.80
C PHE A 88 6.09 14.44 0.24
N ALA A 89 6.60 15.49 0.90
CA ALA A 89 7.78 16.23 0.41
C ALA A 89 9.00 15.33 0.19
N ALA A 90 9.27 14.39 1.10
CA ALA A 90 10.38 13.45 0.98
C ALA A 90 10.19 12.46 -0.18
N GLU A 91 8.99 11.94 -0.33
CA GLU A 91 8.63 11.02 -1.41
C GLU A 91 8.69 11.70 -2.78
N LEU A 92 8.20 12.94 -2.87
CA LEU A 92 8.28 13.75 -4.10
C LEU A 92 9.73 14.07 -4.46
N ALA A 93 10.58 14.36 -3.47
CA ALA A 93 12.01 14.57 -3.71
C ALA A 93 12.67 13.28 -4.24
N ARG A 94 12.31 12.10 -3.74
CA ARG A 94 12.80 10.79 -4.24
C ARG A 94 12.31 10.51 -5.66
N LEU A 95 11.05 10.78 -5.97
CA LEU A 95 10.51 10.64 -7.32
C LEU A 95 11.25 11.52 -8.33
N SER A 96 11.62 12.73 -7.93
CA SER A 96 12.24 13.76 -8.77
C SER A 96 13.78 13.77 -8.70
N ALA A 97 14.40 12.83 -7.97
CA ALA A 97 15.85 12.71 -7.88
C ALA A 97 16.50 12.49 -9.27
N PRO A 98 17.81 12.79 -9.45
CA PRO A 98 18.51 12.60 -10.72
C PRO A 98 18.38 11.17 -11.28
N ASP A 99 18.38 10.16 -10.41
CA ASP A 99 18.15 8.74 -10.74
C ASP A 99 16.76 8.26 -10.31
N GLY A 100 15.81 9.18 -10.19
CA GLY A 100 14.46 8.89 -9.74
C GLY A 100 13.52 8.51 -10.88
N PRO A 101 12.30 8.03 -10.54
CA PRO A 101 11.30 7.61 -11.51
C PRO A 101 10.92 8.67 -12.55
N VAL A 102 10.94 9.96 -12.20
CA VAL A 102 10.65 11.05 -13.14
C VAL A 102 11.75 11.16 -14.22
N SER A 103 13.02 11.12 -13.81
CA SER A 103 14.14 11.21 -14.76
C SER A 103 14.21 10.02 -15.72
N HIS A 104 13.74 8.85 -15.29
CA HIS A 104 13.64 7.65 -16.12
C HIS A 104 12.35 7.61 -16.98
N GLY A 105 11.50 8.63 -16.89
CA GLY A 105 10.25 8.69 -17.65
C GLY A 105 9.18 7.68 -17.18
N PHE A 106 9.28 7.16 -15.95
CA PHE A 106 8.28 6.24 -15.39
C PHE A 106 7.09 6.98 -14.80
N VAL A 107 7.29 8.21 -14.36
CA VAL A 107 6.30 9.05 -13.69
C VAL A 107 6.31 10.44 -14.29
N ALA A 108 5.13 10.99 -14.55
CA ALA A 108 4.91 12.40 -14.80
C ALA A 108 4.25 13.02 -13.57
N ILE A 109 4.78 14.17 -13.12
CA ILE A 109 4.20 14.96 -12.01
C ILE A 109 3.76 16.28 -12.61
N GLU A 110 2.48 16.56 -12.55
CA GLU A 110 1.87 17.80 -13.02
C GLU A 110 1.07 18.46 -11.88
N ALA A 111 0.62 19.70 -12.10
CA ALA A 111 -0.19 20.40 -11.11
C ALA A 111 -1.47 19.60 -10.83
N GLY A 112 -1.61 19.15 -9.60
CA GLY A 112 -2.81 18.42 -9.12
C GLY A 112 -2.84 16.92 -9.41
N HIS A 113 -1.84 16.34 -10.09
CA HIS A 113 -1.83 14.88 -10.29
C HIS A 113 -0.46 14.28 -10.54
N ILE A 114 -0.37 12.97 -10.33
CA ILE A 114 0.78 12.12 -10.64
C ILE A 114 0.31 11.00 -11.56
N GLU A 115 0.96 10.84 -12.70
CA GLU A 115 0.64 9.81 -13.68
C GLU A 115 1.79 8.80 -13.81
N ILE A 116 1.44 7.53 -13.88
CA ILE A 116 2.36 6.44 -14.25
C ILE A 116 2.33 6.32 -15.77
N THR A 117 3.45 6.60 -16.42
CA THR A 117 3.57 6.56 -17.87
C THR A 117 3.40 5.15 -18.44
N GLY A 118 3.30 5.04 -19.78
CA GLY A 118 3.27 3.73 -20.43
C GLY A 118 4.48 2.84 -20.08
N LEU A 119 5.68 3.42 -19.99
CA LEU A 119 6.88 2.73 -19.54
C LEU A 119 6.84 2.43 -18.04
N GLY A 120 6.35 3.38 -17.25
CA GLY A 120 6.24 3.27 -15.79
C GLY A 120 5.33 2.13 -15.32
N ARG A 121 4.41 1.64 -16.15
CA ARG A 121 3.54 0.49 -15.83
C ARG A 121 4.33 -0.77 -15.43
N PHE A 122 5.48 -0.99 -16.03
CA PHE A 122 6.36 -2.12 -15.69
C PHE A 122 7.03 -1.93 -14.34
N PHE A 123 7.13 -0.68 -13.86
CA PHE A 123 7.81 -0.28 -12.63
C PHE A 123 6.87 0.31 -11.59
N VAL A 124 5.54 0.23 -11.80
CA VAL A 124 4.55 0.85 -10.92
C VAL A 124 4.71 0.42 -9.45
N ARG A 125 5.10 -0.83 -9.22
CA ARG A 125 5.36 -1.33 -7.87
C ARG A 125 6.54 -0.60 -7.22
N ASN A 126 7.62 -0.37 -7.95
CA ASN A 126 8.80 0.35 -7.47
C ASN A 126 8.45 1.80 -7.13
N VAL A 127 7.61 2.45 -7.96
CA VAL A 127 7.10 3.80 -7.69
C VAL A 127 6.23 3.81 -6.43
N ALA A 128 5.28 2.88 -6.33
CA ALA A 128 4.38 2.79 -5.18
C ALA A 128 5.12 2.51 -3.86
N MET A 129 6.21 1.74 -3.91
CA MET A 129 7.08 1.46 -2.75
C MET A 129 7.73 2.72 -2.17
N ILE A 130 7.87 3.80 -2.93
CA ILE A 130 8.39 5.08 -2.42
C ILE A 130 7.48 5.66 -1.33
N PHE A 131 6.18 5.40 -1.42
CA PHE A 131 5.17 5.86 -0.45
C PHE A 131 4.98 4.92 0.74
N ASP A 132 5.67 3.76 0.78
CA ASP A 132 5.57 2.79 1.87
C ASP A 132 6.58 3.10 2.97
N ARG A 133 6.12 3.70 4.08
CA ARG A 133 6.96 4.07 5.23
C ARG A 133 7.61 2.87 5.94
N TYR A 134 7.08 1.66 5.77
CA TYR A 134 7.58 0.46 6.45
C TYR A 134 8.78 -0.17 5.76
N LEU A 135 9.04 0.15 4.49
CA LEU A 135 10.18 -0.40 3.76
C LEU A 135 11.50 0.17 4.25
N GLU A 136 11.55 1.44 4.58
CA GLU A 136 12.77 2.09 5.08
C GLU A 136 13.20 1.56 6.45
N SER A 137 12.26 1.26 7.32
CA SER A 137 12.54 0.70 8.66
C SER A 137 13.05 -0.74 8.64
N ARG A 138 12.95 -1.44 7.49
CA ARG A 138 13.29 -2.86 7.34
C ARG A 138 14.66 -3.13 6.70
N THR A 139 15.41 -2.12 6.34
CA THR A 139 16.73 -2.28 5.69
C THR A 139 17.80 -2.91 6.57
N SER A 140 17.54 -3.15 7.85
CA SER A 140 18.47 -3.79 8.80
C SER A 140 18.26 -5.31 9.00
N GLY A 141 17.37 -5.96 8.24
CA GLY A 141 17.03 -7.38 8.38
C GLY A 141 17.07 -8.15 7.06
N LYS A 142 17.06 -9.50 7.12
CA LYS A 142 16.97 -10.36 5.93
C LYS A 142 15.79 -9.94 5.04
N PRO A 143 15.97 -9.90 3.70
CA PRO A 143 14.89 -9.55 2.78
C PRO A 143 13.72 -10.53 2.95
N ILE A 144 12.54 -9.99 3.30
CA ILE A 144 11.31 -10.77 3.54
C ILE A 144 10.54 -10.99 2.23
N PHE A 145 10.90 -10.27 1.18
CA PHE A 145 10.26 -10.35 -0.14
C PHE A 145 11.23 -10.86 -1.20
N SER A 146 10.67 -11.50 -2.24
CA SER A 146 11.42 -11.76 -3.46
C SER A 146 12.01 -10.45 -3.99
N ARG A 147 13.29 -10.46 -4.37
CA ARG A 147 13.93 -9.29 -4.98
C ARG A 147 13.13 -8.91 -6.22
N THR A 148 12.64 -7.70 -6.26
CA THR A 148 12.23 -7.06 -7.50
C THR A 148 13.50 -6.80 -8.30
N VAL A 149 13.57 -7.32 -9.51
CA VAL A 149 14.67 -7.11 -10.45
C VAL A 149 14.67 -5.66 -10.87
#